data_ff6240e81bd3271edb268489e4292c3d
#
_entry.id   ff6240e81bd3271edb268489e4292c3d
#
_cell.length_a   1.000
_cell.length_b   1.000
_cell.length_c   1.000
_cell.angle_alpha   90.00
_cell.angle_beta   90.00
_cell.angle_gamma   90.00
#
_symmetry.space_group_name_H-M   'P 1'
#
loop_
_entity.id
_entity.type
_entity.pdbx_description
1 polymer ?
#
loop_
_entity_poly.entity_id
_entity_poly.type
_entity_poly.pdbx_seq_one_letter_code
_entity_poly.pdbx_strand_id
1 'polypeptide(L)'
;MANLFTELEKQNKQVPLAELLRPKTLEEFLGQSNVIAKNSPLMNLIKSQRLFSLILWGTPGCGKTTLARLIANQVNANFVELSAVSSGIKDIKDTVTQANECLRAGQKTILFIDEIHRYSKTQQDVLLPYLEDGTLYLIGSTTENPSFQVAPALISRVQIIRLNSIDDDSMAKIINNGFKYLEKHHQPIEYDEEVTKFIINNARGDARTALNMVENSYFASNFANNYRQLSVEVLESITQKRNTRYSRQEHYDFASAFQKSLRGSDADAAIYYLAKMIEAGEDPRFIARRLIVCSSEDVGNADPQALNISLNAYKAVELLGLPEGRIPLAQAVIYVAKAPKSNQAICAIDKALSDIHNGLDFPPPMHLRDAHYKDAAKYGFGLDYIYSHDAPDVKQQFLPDELKDRTYLK
;
A
#
# COMPACT_ATOMS: atom_id res chain seq x y z
N MET A 1 35.05 -29.69 -14.73
CA MET A 1 34.17 -30.14 -13.61
C MET A 1 33.26 -29.06 -13.10
N ALA A 2 33.60 -27.76 -13.14
CA ALA A 2 32.72 -26.68 -12.70
C ALA A 2 31.40 -26.52 -13.50
N ASN A 3 31.38 -26.86 -14.77
CA ASN A 3 30.21 -26.72 -15.65
C ASN A 3 29.09 -27.75 -15.38
N LEU A 4 29.45 -28.97 -14.98
CA LEU A 4 28.47 -30.04 -14.77
C LEU A 4 27.63 -29.84 -13.50
N PHE A 5 28.26 -29.34 -12.43
CA PHE A 5 27.56 -29.00 -11.18
C PHE A 5 26.63 -27.80 -11.36
N THR A 6 27.04 -26.82 -12.15
CA THR A 6 26.20 -25.64 -12.46
C THR A 6 25.03 -25.99 -13.37
N GLU A 7 25.14 -26.96 -14.26
CA GLU A 7 24.01 -27.46 -15.07
C GLU A 7 23.07 -28.35 -14.26
N LEU A 8 23.59 -29.19 -13.35
CA LEU A 8 22.80 -30.00 -12.45
C LEU A 8 22.07 -29.13 -11.40
N GLU A 9 22.68 -28.05 -10.90
CA GLU A 9 22.02 -27.07 -10.02
C GLU A 9 20.90 -26.30 -10.75
N LYS A 10 21.06 -25.99 -12.04
CA LYS A 10 20.00 -25.36 -12.84
C LYS A 10 18.83 -26.31 -13.13
N GLN A 11 19.10 -27.60 -13.32
CA GLN A 11 18.06 -28.63 -13.55
C GLN A 11 17.27 -28.97 -12.26
N ASN A 12 17.87 -28.80 -11.07
CA ASN A 12 17.21 -29.08 -9.79
C ASN A 12 16.50 -27.88 -9.13
N LYS A 13 16.62 -26.67 -9.70
CA LYS A 13 15.86 -25.52 -9.21
C LYS A 13 14.45 -25.55 -9.79
N GLN A 14 13.46 -25.94 -8.98
CA GLN A 14 12.06 -25.70 -9.30
C GLN A 14 11.78 -24.19 -9.27
N VAL A 15 11.70 -23.58 -10.46
CA VAL A 15 11.33 -22.17 -10.60
C VAL A 15 9.81 -22.07 -10.47
N PRO A 16 9.27 -21.24 -9.53
CA PRO A 16 7.84 -21.09 -9.36
C PRO A 16 7.13 -20.67 -10.64
N LEU A 17 5.92 -21.15 -10.85
CA LEU A 17 5.07 -20.83 -12.01
C LEU A 17 4.91 -19.31 -12.21
N ALA A 18 4.78 -18.56 -11.11
CA ALA A 18 4.70 -17.10 -11.12
C ALA A 18 5.94 -16.40 -11.73
N GLU A 19 7.12 -17.02 -11.64
CA GLU A 19 8.32 -16.49 -12.27
C GLU A 19 8.44 -16.94 -13.74
N LEU A 20 8.07 -18.18 -14.04
CA LEU A 20 8.05 -18.73 -15.41
C LEU A 20 7.10 -17.96 -16.34
N LEU A 21 5.93 -17.55 -15.81
CA LEU A 21 4.90 -16.81 -16.53
C LEU A 21 5.00 -15.30 -16.36
N ARG A 22 6.11 -14.80 -15.84
CA ARG A 22 6.31 -13.36 -15.77
C ARG A 22 6.28 -12.74 -17.17
N PRO A 23 5.41 -11.74 -17.43
CA PRO A 23 5.34 -11.05 -18.72
C PRO A 23 6.70 -10.57 -19.20
N LYS A 24 7.00 -10.78 -20.46
CA LYS A 24 8.25 -10.37 -21.13
C LYS A 24 8.07 -9.14 -22.00
N THR A 25 6.83 -8.83 -22.38
CA THR A 25 6.46 -7.65 -23.15
C THR A 25 5.34 -6.88 -22.48
N LEU A 26 5.14 -5.61 -22.86
CA LEU A 26 4.04 -4.78 -22.32
C LEU A 26 2.66 -5.27 -22.76
N GLU A 27 2.58 -5.95 -23.92
CA GLU A 27 1.36 -6.55 -24.44
C GLU A 27 0.88 -7.74 -23.60
N GLU A 28 1.81 -8.47 -23.00
CA GLU A 28 1.52 -9.59 -22.10
C GLU A 28 1.14 -9.12 -20.69
N PHE A 29 1.37 -7.83 -20.37
CA PHE A 29 1.14 -7.30 -19.03
C PHE A 29 -0.34 -6.97 -18.82
N LEU A 30 -1.03 -7.75 -17.99
CA LEU A 30 -2.48 -7.66 -17.77
C LEU A 30 -2.84 -6.86 -16.53
N GLY A 31 -4.05 -6.29 -16.51
CA GLY A 31 -4.70 -5.73 -15.32
C GLY A 31 -4.32 -4.29 -14.97
N GLN A 32 -3.60 -3.56 -15.87
CA GLN A 32 -3.20 -2.16 -15.61
C GLN A 32 -3.52 -1.26 -16.82
N SER A 33 -4.70 -1.42 -17.40
CA SER A 33 -5.09 -0.76 -18.64
C SER A 33 -5.00 0.78 -18.59
N ASN A 34 -5.25 1.38 -17.42
CA ASN A 34 -5.12 2.82 -17.20
C ASN A 34 -3.66 3.32 -17.24
N VAL A 35 -2.70 2.48 -16.83
CA VAL A 35 -1.28 2.84 -16.77
C VAL A 35 -0.57 2.56 -18.09
N ILE A 36 -0.88 1.44 -18.73
CA ILE A 36 -0.25 0.97 -19.97
C ILE A 36 -1.06 1.23 -21.24
N ALA A 37 -2.15 2.03 -21.13
CA ALA A 37 -2.91 2.44 -22.32
C ALA A 37 -2.00 3.08 -23.37
N LYS A 38 -2.26 2.79 -24.66
CA LYS A 38 -1.43 3.20 -25.79
C LYS A 38 -1.04 4.68 -25.81
N ASN A 39 -1.87 5.55 -25.22
CA ASN A 39 -1.66 6.99 -25.12
C ASN A 39 -1.49 7.48 -23.68
N SER A 40 -1.21 6.58 -22.71
CA SER A 40 -0.95 7.00 -21.33
C SER A 40 0.35 7.80 -21.24
N PRO A 41 0.48 8.69 -20.26
CA PRO A 41 1.71 9.47 -20.04
C PRO A 41 2.95 8.56 -19.91
N LEU A 42 2.84 7.44 -19.18
CA LEU A 42 3.91 6.46 -19.04
C LEU A 42 4.33 5.88 -20.39
N MET A 43 3.38 5.44 -21.21
CA MET A 43 3.67 4.85 -22.51
C MET A 43 4.29 5.87 -23.48
N ASN A 44 3.87 7.13 -23.43
CA ASN A 44 4.46 8.19 -24.23
C ASN A 44 5.91 8.46 -23.85
N LEU A 45 6.23 8.46 -22.54
CA LEU A 45 7.59 8.61 -22.03
C LEU A 45 8.48 7.42 -22.47
N ILE A 46 7.99 6.20 -22.34
CA ILE A 46 8.70 5.00 -22.79
C ILE A 46 9.00 5.07 -24.30
N LYS A 47 8.00 5.41 -25.11
CA LYS A 47 8.18 5.56 -26.58
C LYS A 47 9.19 6.61 -26.96
N SER A 48 9.29 7.70 -26.18
CA SER A 48 10.28 8.77 -26.43
C SER A 48 11.71 8.40 -26.01
N GLN A 49 11.94 7.17 -25.50
CA GLN A 49 13.23 6.69 -25.00
C GLN A 49 13.81 7.58 -23.88
N ARG A 50 12.97 8.36 -23.23
CA ARG A 50 13.36 9.20 -22.10
C ARG A 50 13.16 8.44 -20.81
N LEU A 51 14.25 8.25 -20.08
CA LEU A 51 14.20 7.71 -18.72
C LEU A 51 13.79 8.79 -17.73
N PHE A 52 13.05 8.38 -16.72
CA PHE A 52 12.63 9.23 -15.60
C PHE A 52 12.51 8.34 -14.35
N SER A 53 12.69 8.95 -13.20
CA SER A 53 12.55 8.25 -11.94
C SER A 53 11.09 8.19 -11.53
N LEU A 54 10.68 7.04 -10.97
CA LEU A 54 9.29 6.83 -10.56
C LEU A 54 9.17 5.93 -9.32
N ILE A 55 8.04 6.03 -8.66
CA ILE A 55 7.64 5.12 -7.60
C ILE A 55 6.36 4.40 -8.02
N LEU A 56 6.41 3.08 -8.06
CA LEU A 56 5.28 2.21 -8.30
C LEU A 56 4.61 1.86 -6.97
N TRP A 57 3.42 2.37 -6.76
CA TRP A 57 2.64 2.15 -5.54
C TRP A 57 1.43 1.26 -5.82
N GLY A 58 1.26 0.20 -5.05
CA GLY A 58 0.10 -0.70 -5.18
C GLY A 58 0.21 -1.94 -4.31
N THR A 59 -0.86 -2.73 -4.29
CA THR A 59 -0.96 -3.96 -3.52
C THR A 59 0.11 -4.99 -3.91
N PRO A 60 0.43 -5.98 -3.04
CA PRO A 60 1.29 -7.10 -3.43
C PRO A 60 0.77 -7.79 -4.70
N GLY A 61 1.66 -8.34 -5.52
CA GLY A 61 1.33 -9.12 -6.71
C GLY A 61 0.62 -8.37 -7.85
N CYS A 62 0.42 -7.04 -7.78
CA CYS A 62 -0.19 -6.25 -8.86
C CYS A 62 0.75 -5.97 -10.05
N GLY A 63 2.00 -6.46 -10.02
CA GLY A 63 2.93 -6.37 -11.14
C GLY A 63 4.00 -5.28 -11.06
N LYS A 64 4.25 -4.63 -9.91
CA LYS A 64 5.25 -3.55 -9.74
C LYS A 64 6.64 -3.91 -10.30
N THR A 65 7.23 -4.98 -9.82
CA THR A 65 8.56 -5.46 -10.25
C THR A 65 8.56 -5.85 -11.73
N THR A 66 7.48 -6.47 -12.20
CA THR A 66 7.32 -6.85 -13.61
C THR A 66 7.30 -5.61 -14.51
N LEU A 67 6.49 -4.60 -14.17
CA LEU A 67 6.43 -3.35 -14.93
C LEU A 67 7.79 -2.63 -14.96
N ALA A 68 8.52 -2.60 -13.82
CA ALA A 68 9.86 -2.01 -13.77
C ALA A 68 10.83 -2.67 -14.75
N ARG A 69 10.84 -4.01 -14.79
CA ARG A 69 11.69 -4.77 -15.75
C ARG A 69 11.26 -4.55 -17.20
N LEU A 70 9.95 -4.49 -17.47
CA LEU A 70 9.42 -4.22 -18.81
C LEU A 70 9.83 -2.81 -19.31
N ILE A 71 9.75 -1.80 -18.42
CA ILE A 71 10.22 -0.45 -18.74
C ILE A 71 11.71 -0.48 -19.09
N ALA A 72 12.54 -1.11 -18.26
CA ALA A 72 13.99 -1.18 -18.48
C ALA A 72 14.34 -1.85 -19.82
N ASN A 73 13.68 -2.96 -20.12
CA ASN A 73 13.86 -3.68 -21.40
C ASN A 73 13.47 -2.81 -22.60
N GLN A 74 12.34 -2.10 -22.49
CA GLN A 74 11.82 -1.27 -23.58
C GLN A 74 12.73 -0.09 -23.94
N VAL A 75 13.46 0.45 -22.94
CA VAL A 75 14.40 1.56 -23.14
C VAL A 75 15.86 1.11 -23.21
N ASN A 76 16.12 -0.18 -23.29
CA ASN A 76 17.45 -0.81 -23.35
C ASN A 76 18.40 -0.32 -22.23
N ALA A 77 17.88 -0.18 -21.02
CA ALA A 77 18.67 0.23 -19.86
C ALA A 77 19.26 -0.98 -19.12
N ASN A 78 20.43 -0.80 -18.52
CA ASN A 78 20.94 -1.73 -17.53
C ASN A 78 19.98 -1.71 -16.30
N PHE A 79 19.56 -2.90 -15.82
CA PHE A 79 18.62 -3.03 -14.73
C PHE A 79 19.28 -3.69 -13.52
N VAL A 80 19.42 -2.91 -12.44
CA VAL A 80 19.96 -3.38 -11.17
C VAL A 80 18.84 -3.43 -10.15
N GLU A 81 18.66 -4.55 -9.48
CA GLU A 81 17.60 -4.77 -8.49
C GLU A 81 18.20 -4.87 -7.09
N LEU A 82 17.72 -4.03 -6.18
CA LEU A 82 18.02 -4.07 -4.76
C LEU A 82 16.72 -4.26 -3.96
N SER A 83 16.82 -5.04 -2.89
CA SER A 83 15.74 -5.13 -1.90
C SER A 83 16.07 -4.25 -0.70
N ALA A 84 15.20 -3.30 -0.38
CA ALA A 84 15.41 -2.42 0.77
C ALA A 84 15.45 -3.16 2.13
N VAL A 85 15.00 -4.42 2.16
CA VAL A 85 15.07 -5.27 3.36
C VAL A 85 16.48 -5.82 3.60
N SER A 86 17.24 -6.12 2.53
CA SER A 86 18.53 -6.82 2.61
C SER A 86 19.72 -5.99 2.15
N SER A 87 19.51 -4.82 1.51
CA SER A 87 20.57 -3.96 0.98
C SER A 87 20.72 -2.67 1.79
N GLY A 88 21.92 -2.06 1.69
CA GLY A 88 22.28 -0.87 2.43
C GLY A 88 22.97 0.19 1.57
N ILE A 89 23.54 1.22 2.22
CA ILE A 89 24.24 2.33 1.55
C ILE A 89 25.42 1.84 0.69
N LYS A 90 26.10 0.77 1.12
CA LYS A 90 27.20 0.17 0.37
C LYS A 90 26.74 -0.34 -0.98
N ASP A 91 25.63 -1.10 -1.01
CA ASP A 91 25.08 -1.68 -2.23
C ASP A 91 24.63 -0.59 -3.22
N ILE A 92 24.08 0.53 -2.70
CA ILE A 92 23.75 1.71 -3.51
C ILE A 92 25.02 2.27 -4.16
N LYS A 93 26.12 2.46 -3.39
CA LYS A 93 27.39 3.00 -3.90
C LYS A 93 28.04 2.06 -4.93
N ASP A 94 28.00 0.76 -4.70
CA ASP A 94 28.50 -0.24 -5.65
C ASP A 94 27.70 -0.18 -6.97
N THR A 95 26.38 -0.02 -6.88
CA THR A 95 25.50 0.19 -8.04
C THR A 95 25.84 1.49 -8.79
N VAL A 96 26.13 2.58 -8.09
CA VAL A 96 26.56 3.84 -8.70
C VAL A 96 27.87 3.66 -9.48
N THR A 97 28.84 2.92 -8.91
CA THR A 97 30.09 2.63 -9.59
C THR A 97 29.84 1.88 -10.91
N GLN A 98 29.02 0.83 -10.86
CA GLN A 98 28.61 0.09 -12.06
C GLN A 98 27.86 0.96 -13.08
N ALA A 99 26.96 1.83 -12.58
CA ALA A 99 26.21 2.74 -13.45
C ALA A 99 27.10 3.73 -14.20
N ASN A 100 28.15 4.25 -13.56
CA ASN A 100 29.15 5.08 -14.21
C ASN A 100 29.93 4.34 -15.31
N GLU A 101 30.23 3.07 -15.10
CA GLU A 101 30.87 2.23 -16.13
C GLU A 101 29.92 2.01 -17.33
N CYS A 102 28.66 1.68 -17.07
CA CYS A 102 27.64 1.53 -18.10
C CYS A 102 27.43 2.84 -18.88
N LEU A 103 27.42 3.98 -18.20
CA LEU A 103 27.21 5.29 -18.81
C LEU A 103 28.36 5.63 -19.77
N ARG A 104 29.62 5.28 -19.42
CA ARG A 104 30.78 5.42 -20.33
C ARG A 104 30.64 4.56 -21.58
N ALA A 105 29.96 3.42 -21.47
CA ALA A 105 29.62 2.55 -22.60
C ALA A 105 28.35 3.01 -23.36
N GLY A 106 27.75 4.16 -23.00
CA GLY A 106 26.55 4.68 -23.63
C GLY A 106 25.23 4.06 -23.17
N GLN A 107 25.27 3.26 -22.08
CA GLN A 107 24.09 2.61 -21.54
C GLN A 107 23.67 3.26 -20.21
N LYS A 108 22.39 3.62 -20.09
CA LYS A 108 21.81 4.16 -18.86
C LYS A 108 21.47 3.04 -17.89
N THR A 109 21.45 3.36 -16.59
CA THR A 109 21.14 2.39 -15.54
C THR A 109 19.84 2.76 -14.80
N ILE A 110 18.93 1.80 -14.72
CA ILE A 110 17.76 1.86 -13.83
C ILE A 110 18.08 1.05 -12.58
N LEU A 111 18.04 1.73 -11.43
CA LEU A 111 18.07 1.10 -10.11
C LEU A 111 16.64 0.84 -9.67
N PHE A 112 16.26 -0.44 -9.57
CA PHE A 112 15.00 -0.85 -8.96
C PHE A 112 15.20 -1.14 -7.48
N ILE A 113 14.42 -0.48 -6.62
CA ILE A 113 14.44 -0.73 -5.18
C ILE A 113 13.07 -1.29 -4.77
N ASP A 114 13.05 -2.58 -4.41
CA ASP A 114 11.84 -3.20 -3.89
C ASP A 114 11.60 -2.79 -2.44
N GLU A 115 10.35 -2.45 -2.13
CA GLU A 115 9.88 -1.97 -0.81
C GLU A 115 10.70 -0.77 -0.30
N ILE A 116 10.85 0.27 -1.14
CA ILE A 116 11.66 1.47 -0.87
C ILE A 116 11.32 2.15 0.48
N HIS A 117 10.11 1.99 0.99
CA HIS A 117 9.70 2.51 2.29
C HIS A 117 10.45 1.87 3.48
N ARG A 118 11.12 0.74 3.27
CA ARG A 118 11.97 0.10 4.27
C ARG A 118 13.33 0.79 4.44
N TYR A 119 13.76 1.56 3.46
CA TYR A 119 14.95 2.39 3.62
C TYR A 119 14.68 3.54 4.58
N SER A 120 15.61 3.79 5.50
CA SER A 120 15.62 5.01 6.31
C SER A 120 15.71 6.26 5.42
N LYS A 121 15.29 7.42 5.94
CA LYS A 121 15.40 8.69 5.21
C LYS A 121 16.84 8.95 4.76
N THR A 122 17.84 8.66 5.61
CA THR A 122 19.27 8.80 5.27
C THR A 122 19.68 7.91 4.09
N GLN A 123 19.16 6.69 3.99
CA GLN A 123 19.44 5.81 2.84
C GLN A 123 18.76 6.32 1.56
N GLN A 124 17.55 6.86 1.69
CA GLN A 124 16.84 7.48 0.56
C GLN A 124 17.57 8.76 0.08
N ASP A 125 18.11 9.56 0.99
CA ASP A 125 18.83 10.81 0.66
C ASP A 125 20.14 10.54 -0.10
N VAL A 126 20.79 9.40 0.14
CA VAL A 126 22.00 8.98 -0.62
C VAL A 126 21.74 8.86 -2.13
N LEU A 127 20.50 8.62 -2.54
CA LEU A 127 20.13 8.51 -3.97
C LEU A 127 20.07 9.87 -4.67
N LEU A 128 19.77 10.95 -3.95
CA LEU A 128 19.44 12.26 -4.53
C LEU A 128 20.48 12.80 -5.49
N PRO A 129 21.79 12.86 -5.16
CA PRO A 129 22.81 13.38 -6.07
C PRO A 129 22.84 12.64 -7.42
N TYR A 130 22.69 11.31 -7.39
CA TYR A 130 22.77 10.45 -8.57
C TYR A 130 21.53 10.49 -9.45
N LEU A 131 20.39 10.90 -8.87
CA LEU A 131 19.17 11.18 -9.63
C LEU A 131 19.21 12.56 -10.29
N GLU A 132 19.84 13.53 -9.62
CA GLU A 132 19.98 14.89 -10.12
C GLU A 132 20.98 15.00 -11.29
N ASP A 133 22.10 14.30 -11.20
CA ASP A 133 23.12 14.29 -12.25
C ASP A 133 22.84 13.29 -13.39
N GLY A 134 21.79 12.46 -13.25
CA GLY A 134 21.40 11.48 -14.26
C GLY A 134 22.27 10.23 -14.34
N THR A 135 23.13 9.98 -13.35
CA THR A 135 23.93 8.76 -13.23
C THR A 135 23.03 7.54 -13.06
N LEU A 136 21.94 7.68 -12.25
CA LEU A 136 20.94 6.66 -12.01
C LEU A 136 19.53 7.16 -12.33
N TYR A 137 18.67 6.25 -12.74
CA TYR A 137 17.22 6.42 -12.79
C TYR A 137 16.59 5.45 -11.80
N LEU A 138 15.78 5.96 -10.88
CA LEU A 138 15.16 5.17 -9.83
C LEU A 138 13.78 4.66 -10.27
N ILE A 139 13.53 3.37 -10.07
CA ILE A 139 12.18 2.82 -9.99
C ILE A 139 12.01 2.22 -8.59
N GLY A 140 11.33 2.94 -7.68
CA GLY A 140 10.99 2.41 -6.37
C GLY A 140 9.67 1.64 -6.41
N SER A 141 9.55 0.53 -5.68
CA SER A 141 8.26 -0.12 -5.43
C SER A 141 7.87 0.03 -3.97
N THR A 142 6.57 0.14 -3.70
CA THR A 142 6.04 0.17 -2.33
C THR A 142 4.60 -0.30 -2.26
N THR A 143 4.23 -0.92 -1.15
CA THR A 143 2.84 -1.21 -0.79
C THR A 143 2.23 -0.12 0.09
N GLU A 144 3.06 0.72 0.71
CA GLU A 144 2.66 1.80 1.59
C GLU A 144 2.45 3.11 0.81
N ASN A 145 1.66 4.05 1.38
CA ASN A 145 1.46 5.35 0.73
C ASN A 145 2.77 6.15 0.69
N PRO A 146 3.29 6.46 -0.51
CA PRO A 146 4.57 7.14 -0.66
C PRO A 146 4.64 8.50 0.06
N SER A 147 3.53 9.23 0.12
CA SER A 147 3.47 10.55 0.75
C SER A 147 3.83 10.55 2.23
N PHE A 148 3.71 9.40 2.92
CA PHE A 148 4.03 9.28 4.34
C PHE A 148 5.36 8.57 4.60
N GLN A 149 5.80 7.71 3.69
CA GLN A 149 6.90 6.79 3.93
C GLN A 149 8.17 7.14 3.16
N VAL A 150 8.05 7.89 2.07
CA VAL A 150 9.19 8.30 1.25
C VAL A 150 9.61 9.73 1.62
N ALA A 151 10.91 9.99 1.60
CA ALA A 151 11.46 11.30 1.93
C ALA A 151 10.92 12.39 0.98
N PRO A 152 10.48 13.55 1.48
CA PRO A 152 9.93 14.62 0.63
C PRO A 152 10.89 15.08 -0.48
N ALA A 153 12.20 15.10 -0.20
CA ALA A 153 13.23 15.41 -1.18
C ALA A 153 13.27 14.42 -2.34
N LEU A 154 12.99 13.13 -2.09
CA LEU A 154 12.91 12.11 -3.13
C LEU A 154 11.58 12.22 -3.89
N ILE A 155 10.47 12.45 -3.19
CA ILE A 155 9.13 12.64 -3.81
C ILE A 155 9.15 13.78 -4.85
N SER A 156 9.85 14.88 -4.58
CA SER A 156 9.93 16.02 -5.52
C SER A 156 10.66 15.70 -6.82
N ARG A 157 11.38 14.57 -6.91
CA ARG A 157 12.22 14.17 -8.06
C ARG A 157 11.71 12.92 -8.78
N VAL A 158 10.60 12.35 -8.34
CA VAL A 158 10.05 11.13 -8.91
C VAL A 158 8.58 11.31 -9.26
N GLN A 159 8.08 10.54 -10.23
CA GLN A 159 6.66 10.45 -10.50
C GLN A 159 6.07 9.26 -9.73
N ILE A 160 4.91 9.47 -9.11
CA ILE A 160 4.20 8.38 -8.43
C ILE A 160 3.18 7.79 -9.39
N ILE A 161 3.28 6.49 -9.63
CA ILE A 161 2.32 5.73 -10.44
C ILE A 161 1.61 4.73 -9.54
N ARG A 162 0.31 4.88 -9.43
CA ARG A 162 -0.53 3.95 -8.68
C ARG A 162 -0.95 2.79 -9.58
N LEU A 163 -0.63 1.56 -9.14
CA LEU A 163 -1.11 0.32 -9.74
C LEU A 163 -2.30 -0.19 -8.94
N ASN A 164 -3.36 -0.56 -9.64
CA ASN A 164 -4.53 -1.15 -9.03
C ASN A 164 -4.32 -2.65 -8.78
N SER A 165 -5.13 -3.23 -7.91
CA SER A 165 -5.27 -4.69 -7.85
C SER A 165 -5.72 -5.21 -9.22
N ILE A 166 -5.25 -6.38 -9.60
CA ILE A 166 -5.64 -7.00 -10.89
C ILE A 166 -7.14 -7.30 -10.83
N ASP A 167 -7.86 -6.88 -11.86
CA ASP A 167 -9.29 -7.14 -12.02
C ASP A 167 -9.56 -8.61 -12.30
N ASP A 168 -10.81 -9.04 -12.09
CA ASP A 168 -11.20 -10.44 -12.16
C ASP A 168 -11.04 -11.03 -13.57
N ASP A 169 -11.32 -10.24 -14.62
CA ASP A 169 -11.18 -10.67 -16.02
C ASP A 169 -9.69 -10.89 -16.39
N SER A 170 -8.84 -9.99 -15.96
CA SER A 170 -7.38 -10.12 -16.14
C SER A 170 -6.84 -11.28 -15.31
N MET A 171 -7.34 -11.48 -14.09
CA MET A 171 -6.95 -12.58 -13.23
C MET A 171 -7.37 -13.93 -13.83
N ALA A 172 -8.56 -14.05 -14.39
CA ALA A 172 -9.02 -15.25 -15.08
C ALA A 172 -8.07 -15.62 -16.26
N LYS A 173 -7.61 -14.63 -17.02
CA LYS A 173 -6.64 -14.84 -18.09
C LYS A 173 -5.29 -15.33 -17.55
N ILE A 174 -4.80 -14.77 -16.46
CA ILE A 174 -3.54 -15.19 -15.81
C ILE A 174 -3.64 -16.64 -15.34
N ILE A 175 -4.74 -17.00 -14.66
CA ILE A 175 -5.01 -18.37 -14.18
C ILE A 175 -5.05 -19.36 -15.37
N ASN A 176 -5.80 -19.02 -16.41
CA ASN A 176 -5.90 -19.86 -17.61
C ASN A 176 -4.55 -20.05 -18.31
N ASN A 177 -3.73 -18.99 -18.41
CA ASN A 177 -2.37 -19.09 -18.91
C ASN A 177 -1.51 -20.00 -18.02
N GLY A 178 -1.71 -19.98 -16.71
CA GLY A 178 -1.06 -20.87 -15.76
C GLY A 178 -1.38 -22.34 -16.03
N PHE A 179 -2.64 -22.69 -16.11
CA PHE A 179 -3.06 -24.06 -16.43
C PHE A 179 -2.58 -24.51 -17.82
N LYS A 180 -2.73 -23.68 -18.84
CA LYS A 180 -2.22 -23.99 -20.20
C LYS A 180 -0.72 -24.25 -20.24
N TYR A 181 0.05 -23.51 -19.45
CA TYR A 181 1.49 -23.75 -19.34
C TYR A 181 1.78 -25.11 -18.72
N LEU A 182 1.08 -25.46 -17.63
CA LEU A 182 1.24 -26.75 -16.95
C LEU A 182 0.80 -27.92 -17.82
N GLU A 183 -0.32 -27.79 -18.54
CA GLU A 183 -0.77 -28.80 -19.52
C GLU A 183 0.26 -29.05 -20.63
N LYS A 184 0.88 -27.99 -21.14
CA LYS A 184 1.90 -28.11 -22.21
C LYS A 184 3.15 -28.83 -21.75
N HIS A 185 3.51 -28.74 -20.47
CA HIS A 185 4.76 -29.29 -19.92
C HIS A 185 4.57 -30.57 -19.11
N HIS A 186 3.32 -30.90 -18.76
CA HIS A 186 2.96 -32.06 -17.96
C HIS A 186 1.75 -32.79 -18.55
N GLN A 187 0.71 -33.05 -17.74
CA GLN A 187 -0.50 -33.75 -18.17
C GLN A 187 -1.67 -32.78 -18.36
N PRO A 188 -2.63 -33.14 -19.24
CA PRO A 188 -3.89 -32.40 -19.35
C PRO A 188 -4.63 -32.31 -18.00
N ILE A 189 -5.39 -31.22 -17.80
CA ILE A 189 -6.18 -31.00 -16.60
C ILE A 189 -7.60 -30.58 -16.98
N GLU A 190 -8.59 -31.17 -16.33
CA GLU A 190 -9.99 -30.73 -16.39
C GLU A 190 -10.36 -30.02 -15.11
N TYR A 191 -10.96 -28.85 -15.24
CA TYR A 191 -11.49 -28.03 -14.15
C TYR A 191 -12.68 -27.22 -14.64
N ASP A 192 -13.57 -26.86 -13.73
CA ASP A 192 -14.74 -26.05 -13.99
C ASP A 192 -14.51 -24.56 -13.73
N GLU A 193 -15.52 -23.74 -14.04
CA GLU A 193 -15.50 -22.30 -13.82
C GLU A 193 -15.44 -21.96 -12.32
N GLU A 194 -15.95 -22.83 -11.43
CA GLU A 194 -15.95 -22.61 -10.00
C GLU A 194 -14.53 -22.64 -9.42
N VAL A 195 -13.66 -23.49 -9.95
CA VAL A 195 -12.22 -23.53 -9.64
C VAL A 195 -11.57 -22.17 -9.93
N THR A 196 -11.84 -21.61 -11.11
CA THR A 196 -11.31 -20.28 -11.50
C THR A 196 -11.83 -19.19 -10.58
N LYS A 197 -13.13 -19.18 -10.30
CA LYS A 197 -13.76 -18.22 -9.36
C LYS A 197 -13.19 -18.35 -7.96
N PHE A 198 -12.97 -19.57 -7.49
CA PHE A 198 -12.36 -19.82 -6.19
C PHE A 198 -10.95 -19.21 -6.09
N ILE A 199 -10.10 -19.42 -7.11
CA ILE A 199 -8.75 -18.87 -7.13
C ILE A 199 -8.80 -17.35 -7.18
N ILE A 200 -9.65 -16.72 -8.02
CA ILE A 200 -9.81 -15.26 -8.11
C ILE A 200 -10.17 -14.68 -6.74
N ASN A 201 -11.17 -15.23 -6.08
CA ASN A 201 -11.66 -14.77 -4.77
C ASN A 201 -10.58 -14.87 -3.68
N ASN A 202 -9.76 -15.91 -3.71
CA ASN A 202 -8.69 -16.11 -2.72
C ASN A 202 -7.42 -15.31 -3.04
N ALA A 203 -7.11 -15.08 -4.31
CA ALA A 203 -5.96 -14.29 -4.74
C ALA A 203 -6.13 -12.78 -4.51
N ARG A 204 -7.37 -12.26 -4.48
CA ARG A 204 -7.69 -10.84 -4.19
C ARG A 204 -6.87 -9.84 -5.02
N GLY A 205 -6.68 -10.13 -6.31
CA GLY A 205 -5.92 -9.27 -7.23
C GLY A 205 -4.39 -9.43 -7.14
N ASP A 206 -3.88 -10.43 -6.44
CA ASP A 206 -2.47 -10.82 -6.39
C ASP A 206 -2.19 -11.98 -7.35
N ALA A 207 -1.54 -11.67 -8.50
CA ALA A 207 -1.20 -12.67 -9.51
C ALA A 207 -0.22 -13.74 -9.01
N ARG A 208 0.70 -13.39 -8.10
CA ARG A 208 1.65 -14.37 -7.54
C ARG A 208 0.92 -15.40 -6.70
N THR A 209 0.00 -14.94 -5.84
CA THR A 209 -0.86 -15.83 -5.05
C THR A 209 -1.73 -16.71 -5.96
N ALA A 210 -2.33 -16.15 -7.01
CA ALA A 210 -3.14 -16.92 -7.95
C ALA A 210 -2.33 -18.02 -8.65
N LEU A 211 -1.16 -17.69 -9.19
CA LEU A 211 -0.31 -18.66 -9.89
C LEU A 211 0.27 -19.73 -8.95
N ASN A 212 0.59 -19.38 -7.71
CA ASN A 212 0.96 -20.37 -6.69
C ASN A 212 -0.20 -21.32 -6.38
N MET A 213 -1.45 -20.81 -6.32
CA MET A 213 -2.62 -21.66 -6.14
C MET A 213 -2.84 -22.58 -7.34
N VAL A 214 -2.67 -22.06 -8.57
CA VAL A 214 -2.73 -22.87 -9.81
C VAL A 214 -1.68 -23.99 -9.77
N GLU A 215 -0.43 -23.67 -9.47
CA GLU A 215 0.67 -24.65 -9.42
C GLU A 215 0.41 -25.73 -8.36
N ASN A 216 0.13 -25.31 -7.13
CA ASN A 216 -0.10 -26.25 -6.03
C ASN A 216 -1.34 -27.13 -6.27
N SER A 217 -2.44 -26.56 -6.77
CA SER A 217 -3.65 -27.31 -7.05
C SER A 217 -3.48 -28.29 -8.21
N TYR A 218 -2.72 -27.89 -9.24
CA TYR A 218 -2.41 -28.78 -10.34
C TYR A 218 -1.67 -30.04 -9.86
N PHE A 219 -0.62 -29.90 -9.07
CA PHE A 219 0.14 -31.05 -8.58
C PHE A 219 -0.57 -31.86 -7.49
N ALA A 220 -1.51 -31.25 -6.75
CA ALA A 220 -2.32 -31.95 -5.76
C ALA A 220 -3.60 -32.59 -6.33
N SER A 221 -3.97 -32.28 -7.57
CA SER A 221 -5.16 -32.83 -8.23
C SER A 221 -5.02 -34.34 -8.49
N ASN A 222 -6.17 -35.04 -8.47
CA ASN A 222 -6.20 -36.48 -8.74
C ASN A 222 -5.80 -36.76 -10.19
N PHE A 223 -4.93 -37.77 -10.37
CA PHE A 223 -4.54 -38.23 -11.71
C PHE A 223 -5.21 -39.57 -12.01
N ALA A 224 -6.09 -39.58 -13.00
CA ALA A 224 -6.78 -40.75 -13.46
C ALA A 224 -7.02 -40.67 -14.98
N ASN A 225 -7.03 -41.79 -15.68
CA ASN A 225 -7.35 -41.87 -17.12
C ASN A 225 -6.51 -40.95 -18.01
N ASN A 226 -5.23 -40.74 -17.68
CA ASN A 226 -4.28 -39.87 -18.39
C ASN A 226 -4.56 -38.38 -18.35
N TYR A 227 -5.44 -37.90 -17.48
CA TYR A 227 -5.65 -36.48 -17.19
C TYR A 227 -5.78 -36.22 -15.69
N ARG A 228 -5.59 -34.96 -15.30
CA ARG A 228 -5.79 -34.49 -13.94
C ARG A 228 -7.20 -33.92 -13.80
N GLN A 229 -7.83 -34.19 -12.67
CA GLN A 229 -9.14 -33.65 -12.36
C GLN A 229 -9.03 -32.75 -11.12
N LEU A 230 -9.35 -31.47 -11.29
CA LEU A 230 -9.28 -30.49 -10.23
C LEU A 230 -10.69 -30.02 -9.87
N SER A 231 -11.04 -30.14 -8.61
CA SER A 231 -12.27 -29.62 -8.04
C SER A 231 -11.99 -28.58 -6.96
N VAL A 232 -13.03 -27.87 -6.53
CA VAL A 232 -12.95 -26.87 -5.47
C VAL A 232 -12.54 -27.51 -4.14
N GLU A 233 -12.95 -28.74 -3.84
CA GLU A 233 -12.58 -29.45 -2.62
C GLU A 233 -11.06 -29.68 -2.52
N VAL A 234 -10.37 -29.92 -3.64
CA VAL A 234 -8.91 -30.04 -3.67
C VAL A 234 -8.28 -28.69 -3.32
N LEU A 235 -8.79 -27.60 -3.87
CA LEU A 235 -8.33 -26.24 -3.54
C LEU A 235 -8.55 -25.90 -2.07
N GLU A 236 -9.70 -26.24 -1.52
CA GLU A 236 -10.02 -26.06 -0.10
C GLU A 236 -9.06 -26.83 0.82
N SER A 237 -8.76 -28.07 0.46
CA SER A 237 -7.83 -28.90 1.22
C SER A 237 -6.41 -28.34 1.27
N ILE A 238 -5.93 -27.74 0.17
CA ILE A 238 -4.59 -27.13 0.07
C ILE A 238 -4.54 -25.79 0.82
N THR A 239 -5.58 -24.99 0.70
CA THR A 239 -5.61 -23.67 1.31
C THR A 239 -5.81 -23.70 2.82
N GLN A 240 -6.13 -24.86 3.42
CA GLN A 240 -6.42 -25.07 4.85
C GLN A 240 -7.35 -24.00 5.46
N LYS A 241 -8.18 -23.37 4.63
CA LYS A 241 -9.05 -22.27 5.04
C LYS A 241 -10.49 -22.64 4.81
N ARG A 242 -11.25 -22.79 5.91
CA ARG A 242 -12.71 -22.92 5.85
C ARG A 242 -13.28 -21.71 5.08
N ASN A 243 -14.25 -21.99 4.20
CA ASN A 243 -14.99 -21.02 3.37
C ASN A 243 -15.89 -20.09 4.21
N THR A 244 -15.28 -19.19 5.00
CA THR A 244 -16.00 -18.09 5.66
C THR A 244 -15.59 -16.73 5.13
N ARG A 245 -14.81 -16.70 4.01
CA ARG A 245 -14.35 -15.43 3.44
C ARG A 245 -15.40 -14.81 2.56
N TYR A 246 -15.83 -13.63 2.92
CA TYR A 246 -16.69 -12.81 2.09
C TYR A 246 -15.94 -12.20 0.90
N SER A 247 -16.69 -11.85 -0.15
CA SER A 247 -16.20 -11.15 -1.34
C SER A 247 -15.58 -9.79 -0.98
N ARG A 248 -14.83 -9.19 -1.90
CA ARG A 248 -14.27 -7.85 -1.71
C ARG A 248 -15.35 -6.79 -1.42
N GLN A 249 -16.53 -6.93 -2.03
CA GLN A 249 -17.66 -6.04 -1.77
C GLN A 249 -18.18 -6.24 -0.34
N GLU A 250 -18.37 -7.47 0.10
CA GLU A 250 -18.80 -7.76 1.47
C GLU A 250 -17.80 -7.30 2.52
N HIS A 251 -16.48 -7.30 2.23
CA HIS A 251 -15.45 -6.71 3.10
C HIS A 251 -15.76 -5.25 3.44
N TYR A 252 -16.05 -4.43 2.42
CA TYR A 252 -16.41 -3.03 2.64
C TYR A 252 -17.77 -2.87 3.29
N ASP A 253 -18.72 -3.71 2.96
CA ASP A 253 -20.08 -3.68 3.51
C ASP A 253 -20.06 -4.01 5.01
N PHE A 254 -19.34 -5.05 5.43
CA PHE A 254 -19.20 -5.41 6.86
C PHE A 254 -18.39 -4.37 7.64
N ALA A 255 -17.31 -3.84 7.09
CA ALA A 255 -16.56 -2.76 7.71
C ALA A 255 -17.41 -1.48 7.88
N SER A 256 -18.22 -1.15 6.87
CA SER A 256 -19.16 -0.03 6.93
C SER A 256 -20.28 -0.25 7.95
N ALA A 257 -20.87 -1.47 7.99
CA ALA A 257 -21.88 -1.83 8.97
C ALA A 257 -21.33 -1.78 10.40
N PHE A 258 -20.13 -2.28 10.63
CA PHE A 258 -19.42 -2.21 11.89
C PHE A 258 -19.26 -0.76 12.38
N GLN A 259 -18.71 0.13 11.53
CA GLN A 259 -18.52 1.54 11.89
C GLN A 259 -19.86 2.26 12.14
N LYS A 260 -20.89 1.99 11.32
CA LYS A 260 -22.23 2.56 11.50
C LYS A 260 -22.90 2.10 12.79
N SER A 261 -22.69 0.86 13.19
CA SER A 261 -23.19 0.33 14.47
C SER A 261 -22.53 1.02 15.67
N LEU A 262 -21.20 1.24 15.61
CA LEU A 262 -20.47 2.00 16.64
C LEU A 262 -20.98 3.45 16.74
N ARG A 263 -21.15 4.11 15.59
CA ARG A 263 -21.69 5.48 15.50
C ARG A 263 -23.12 5.57 16.01
N GLY A 264 -23.94 4.57 15.70
CA GLY A 264 -25.33 4.45 16.11
C GLY A 264 -25.52 4.00 17.56
N SER A 265 -24.43 3.73 18.32
CA SER A 265 -24.44 3.23 19.69
C SER A 265 -25.12 1.86 19.88
N ASP A 266 -25.17 1.06 18.82
CA ASP A 266 -25.67 -0.33 18.86
C ASP A 266 -24.48 -1.27 19.14
N ALA A 267 -24.28 -1.60 20.42
CA ALA A 267 -23.18 -2.47 20.83
C ALA A 267 -23.38 -3.91 20.39
N ASP A 268 -24.61 -4.40 20.32
CA ASP A 268 -24.91 -5.80 19.92
C ASP A 268 -24.64 -5.99 18.44
N ALA A 269 -25.09 -5.06 17.58
CA ALA A 269 -24.76 -5.07 16.17
C ALA A 269 -23.24 -4.94 15.93
N ALA A 270 -22.55 -4.05 16.66
CA ALA A 270 -21.11 -3.88 16.54
C ALA A 270 -20.34 -5.15 16.89
N ILE A 271 -20.74 -5.89 17.94
CA ILE A 271 -20.16 -7.18 18.33
C ILE A 271 -20.47 -8.26 17.29
N TYR A 272 -21.68 -8.29 16.74
CA TYR A 272 -22.02 -9.22 15.67
C TYR A 272 -21.12 -9.02 14.45
N TYR A 273 -20.96 -7.77 13.97
CA TYR A 273 -20.10 -7.48 12.82
C TYR A 273 -18.62 -7.71 13.12
N LEU A 274 -18.15 -7.45 14.35
CA LEU A 274 -16.81 -7.85 14.78
C LEU A 274 -16.60 -9.35 14.63
N ALA A 275 -17.50 -10.15 15.18
CA ALA A 275 -17.43 -11.61 15.09
C ALA A 275 -17.47 -12.10 13.64
N LYS A 276 -18.36 -11.54 12.81
CA LYS A 276 -18.47 -11.86 11.39
C LYS A 276 -17.18 -11.57 10.62
N MET A 277 -16.52 -10.42 10.89
CA MET A 277 -15.24 -10.07 10.27
C MET A 277 -14.11 -11.01 10.71
N ILE A 278 -14.06 -11.38 12.00
CA ILE A 278 -13.05 -12.31 12.52
C ILE A 278 -13.22 -13.70 11.88
N GLU A 279 -14.44 -14.24 11.85
CA GLU A 279 -14.75 -15.55 11.25
C GLU A 279 -14.45 -15.55 9.74
N ALA A 280 -14.68 -14.45 9.05
CA ALA A 280 -14.32 -14.29 7.65
C ALA A 280 -12.80 -14.18 7.41
N GLY A 281 -11.99 -14.18 8.46
CA GLY A 281 -10.52 -14.11 8.38
C GLY A 281 -9.99 -12.73 8.08
N GLU A 282 -10.73 -11.66 8.45
CA GLU A 282 -10.25 -10.30 8.35
C GLU A 282 -9.02 -10.08 9.25
N ASP A 283 -8.07 -9.26 8.80
CA ASP A 283 -6.94 -8.88 9.64
C ASP A 283 -7.44 -8.16 10.90
N PRO A 284 -7.26 -8.72 12.11
CA PRO A 284 -7.74 -8.09 13.33
C PRO A 284 -7.14 -6.71 13.57
N ARG A 285 -5.97 -6.40 13.03
CA ARG A 285 -5.36 -5.06 13.06
C ARG A 285 -6.14 -4.09 12.16
N PHE A 286 -6.70 -4.56 11.04
CA PHE A 286 -7.59 -3.73 10.21
C PHE A 286 -8.84 -3.35 11.00
N ILE A 287 -9.47 -4.30 11.67
CA ILE A 287 -10.66 -4.06 12.51
C ILE A 287 -10.33 -3.04 13.62
N ALA A 288 -9.21 -3.25 14.32
CA ALA A 288 -8.77 -2.34 15.38
C ALA A 288 -8.48 -0.91 14.84
N ARG A 289 -7.91 -0.77 13.64
CA ARG A 289 -7.74 0.56 13.00
C ARG A 289 -9.07 1.24 12.71
N ARG A 290 -10.11 0.50 12.28
CA ARG A 290 -11.46 1.07 12.09
C ARG A 290 -12.06 1.54 13.42
N LEU A 291 -11.83 0.79 14.50
CA LEU A 291 -12.26 1.18 15.84
C LEU A 291 -11.58 2.47 16.33
N ILE A 292 -10.26 2.61 16.12
CA ILE A 292 -9.50 3.82 16.43
C ILE A 292 -10.06 5.05 15.69
N VAL A 293 -10.37 4.89 14.40
CA VAL A 293 -10.99 5.98 13.62
C VAL A 293 -12.32 6.39 14.21
N CYS A 294 -13.24 5.44 14.48
CA CYS A 294 -14.54 5.73 15.10
C CYS A 294 -14.41 6.39 16.47
N SER A 295 -13.40 5.99 17.26
CA SER A 295 -13.16 6.59 18.58
C SER A 295 -12.81 8.08 18.50
N SER A 296 -12.15 8.52 17.44
CA SER A 296 -11.80 9.93 17.22
C SER A 296 -12.88 10.68 16.43
N GLU A 297 -13.49 10.04 15.43
CA GLU A 297 -14.46 10.63 14.51
C GLU A 297 -15.85 10.80 15.16
N ASP A 298 -16.33 9.74 15.84
CA ASP A 298 -17.72 9.65 16.31
C ASP A 298 -17.86 9.87 17.82
N VAL A 299 -16.83 9.56 18.62
CA VAL A 299 -16.81 9.81 20.07
C VAL A 299 -16.03 11.10 20.38
N GLY A 300 -14.81 11.22 19.84
CA GLY A 300 -13.99 12.42 19.96
C GLY A 300 -13.81 12.89 21.41
N ASN A 301 -13.98 14.19 21.63
CA ASN A 301 -13.82 14.82 22.93
C ASN A 301 -15.01 14.61 23.89
N ALA A 302 -16.09 13.96 23.46
CA ALA A 302 -17.17 13.58 24.38
C ALA A 302 -16.71 12.52 25.39
N ASP A 303 -15.78 11.64 24.97
CA ASP A 303 -15.09 10.70 25.85
C ASP A 303 -13.68 10.37 25.31
N PRO A 304 -12.64 11.10 25.73
CA PRO A 304 -11.27 10.89 25.26
C PRO A 304 -10.68 9.51 25.58
N GLN A 305 -11.26 8.77 26.54
CA GLN A 305 -10.81 7.41 26.87
C GLN A 305 -11.13 6.41 25.77
N ALA A 306 -12.11 6.67 24.92
CA ALA A 306 -12.43 5.80 23.80
C ALA A 306 -11.21 5.58 22.87
N LEU A 307 -10.46 6.64 22.58
CA LEU A 307 -9.23 6.56 21.78
C LEU A 307 -8.15 5.74 22.49
N ASN A 308 -7.92 5.96 23.79
CA ASN A 308 -6.94 5.23 24.57
C ASN A 308 -7.24 3.73 24.63
N ILE A 309 -8.49 3.37 24.86
CA ILE A 309 -8.95 1.97 24.92
C ILE A 309 -8.78 1.30 23.56
N SER A 310 -9.11 1.98 22.48
CA SER A 310 -8.96 1.44 21.11
C SER A 310 -7.51 1.24 20.72
N LEU A 311 -6.61 2.16 21.09
CA LEU A 311 -5.17 2.02 20.88
C LEU A 311 -4.57 0.86 21.69
N ASN A 312 -5.03 0.68 22.94
CA ASN A 312 -4.59 -0.44 23.77
C ASN A 312 -5.10 -1.78 23.24
N ALA A 313 -6.33 -1.83 22.71
CA ALA A 313 -6.87 -3.02 22.05
C ALA A 313 -6.06 -3.37 20.79
N TYR A 314 -5.68 -2.38 19.97
CA TYR A 314 -4.79 -2.60 18.82
C TYR A 314 -3.47 -3.24 19.24
N LYS A 315 -2.78 -2.68 20.26
CA LYS A 315 -1.52 -3.23 20.79
C LYS A 315 -1.69 -4.63 21.35
N ALA A 316 -2.78 -4.89 22.07
CA ALA A 316 -3.09 -6.21 22.61
C ALA A 316 -3.26 -7.24 21.49
N VAL A 317 -3.94 -6.87 20.40
CA VAL A 317 -4.10 -7.73 19.22
C VAL A 317 -2.75 -8.04 18.56
N GLU A 318 -1.86 -7.06 18.46
CA GLU A 318 -0.51 -7.29 17.91
C GLU A 318 0.33 -8.25 18.76
N LEU A 319 0.18 -8.20 20.08
CA LEU A 319 0.92 -9.04 21.02
C LEU A 319 0.36 -10.47 21.13
N LEU A 320 -0.96 -10.60 21.18
CA LEU A 320 -1.64 -11.87 21.46
C LEU A 320 -1.97 -12.65 20.18
N GLY A 321 -2.31 -11.94 19.09
CA GLY A 321 -2.88 -12.58 17.92
C GLY A 321 -4.29 -13.15 18.19
N LEU A 322 -4.82 -13.91 17.22
CA LEU A 322 -6.06 -14.67 17.40
C LEU A 322 -5.73 -16.12 17.84
N PRO A 323 -6.57 -16.75 18.66
CA PRO A 323 -7.94 -16.35 19.01
C PRO A 323 -8.08 -15.39 20.21
N GLU A 324 -7.06 -15.19 21.04
CA GLU A 324 -7.17 -14.42 22.30
C GLU A 324 -7.39 -12.92 22.06
N GLY A 325 -6.79 -12.35 21.00
CA GLY A 325 -6.92 -10.94 20.64
C GLY A 325 -8.38 -10.47 20.38
N ARG A 326 -9.32 -11.41 20.14
CA ARG A 326 -10.75 -11.08 20.03
C ARG A 326 -11.34 -10.49 21.31
N ILE A 327 -10.78 -10.85 22.49
CA ILE A 327 -11.30 -10.41 23.79
C ILE A 327 -11.07 -8.92 24.02
N PRO A 328 -9.84 -8.39 23.94
CA PRO A 328 -9.61 -6.95 24.07
C PRO A 328 -10.28 -6.14 22.95
N LEU A 329 -10.42 -6.71 21.73
CA LEU A 329 -11.22 -6.07 20.68
C LEU A 329 -12.68 -5.92 21.08
N ALA A 330 -13.32 -6.99 21.55
CA ALA A 330 -14.71 -6.97 21.97
C ALA A 330 -14.94 -5.99 23.12
N GLN A 331 -14.03 -5.96 24.12
CA GLN A 331 -14.07 -5.00 25.22
C GLN A 331 -14.07 -3.55 24.71
N ALA A 332 -13.15 -3.24 23.79
CA ALA A 332 -13.04 -1.90 23.22
C ALA A 332 -14.25 -1.52 22.35
N VAL A 333 -14.77 -2.46 21.55
CA VAL A 333 -15.98 -2.28 20.74
C VAL A 333 -17.19 -1.94 21.60
N ILE A 334 -17.42 -2.65 22.69
CA ILE A 334 -18.52 -2.37 23.63
C ILE A 334 -18.36 -0.99 24.24
N TYR A 335 -17.14 -0.63 24.64
CA TYR A 335 -16.87 0.69 25.23
C TYR A 335 -17.16 1.81 24.24
N VAL A 336 -16.59 1.75 23.03
CA VAL A 336 -16.77 2.78 21.99
C VAL A 336 -18.23 2.90 21.55
N ALA A 337 -18.94 1.76 21.41
CA ALA A 337 -20.36 1.77 21.08
C ALA A 337 -21.20 2.50 22.15
N LYS A 338 -20.92 2.28 23.43
CA LYS A 338 -21.67 2.87 24.55
C LYS A 338 -21.22 4.28 24.95
N ALA A 339 -20.05 4.74 24.48
CA ALA A 339 -19.55 6.08 24.78
C ALA A 339 -20.45 7.19 24.20
N PRO A 340 -20.55 8.36 24.86
CA PRO A 340 -21.22 9.52 24.28
C PRO A 340 -20.60 9.91 22.94
N LYS A 341 -21.40 10.47 22.03
CA LYS A 341 -20.98 10.76 20.66
C LYS A 341 -20.78 12.25 20.43
N SER A 342 -19.68 12.58 19.74
CA SER A 342 -19.40 13.92 19.22
C SER A 342 -18.50 13.80 17.98
N ASN A 343 -18.97 14.32 16.86
CA ASN A 343 -18.19 14.44 15.63
C ASN A 343 -17.53 15.81 15.45
N GLN A 344 -17.48 16.61 16.53
CA GLN A 344 -17.00 17.98 16.47
C GLN A 344 -15.57 18.08 15.90
N ALA A 345 -14.68 17.13 16.25
CA ALA A 345 -13.30 17.14 15.80
C ALA A 345 -13.17 17.02 14.29
N ILE A 346 -13.85 16.02 13.70
CA ILE A 346 -13.82 15.81 12.24
C ILE A 346 -14.50 16.97 11.50
N CYS A 347 -15.66 17.43 11.98
CA CYS A 347 -16.36 18.57 11.36
C CYS A 347 -15.52 19.86 11.39
N ALA A 348 -14.81 20.11 12.49
CA ALA A 348 -13.98 21.30 12.63
C ALA A 348 -12.79 21.29 11.66
N ILE A 349 -12.06 20.18 11.59
CA ILE A 349 -10.89 20.09 10.70
C ILE A 349 -11.31 20.09 9.22
N ASP A 350 -12.38 19.38 8.85
CA ASP A 350 -12.86 19.35 7.47
C ASP A 350 -13.34 20.73 7.00
N LYS A 351 -13.99 21.50 7.88
CA LYS A 351 -14.40 22.88 7.59
C LYS A 351 -13.19 23.78 7.37
N ALA A 352 -12.16 23.67 8.21
CA ALA A 352 -10.93 24.43 8.05
C ALA A 352 -10.18 24.05 6.77
N LEU A 353 -10.06 22.76 6.45
CA LEU A 353 -9.46 22.29 5.19
C LEU A 353 -10.25 22.77 3.96
N SER A 354 -11.58 22.74 4.04
CA SER A 354 -12.44 23.27 2.97
C SER A 354 -12.21 24.75 2.71
N ASP A 355 -12.07 25.55 3.77
CA ASP A 355 -11.77 26.97 3.64
C ASP A 355 -10.43 27.21 2.91
N ILE A 356 -9.37 26.50 3.30
CA ILE A 356 -8.06 26.58 2.64
C ILE A 356 -8.15 26.16 1.16
N HIS A 357 -8.82 25.05 0.86
CA HIS A 357 -9.00 24.58 -0.52
C HIS A 357 -9.82 25.55 -1.38
N ASN A 358 -10.68 26.37 -0.76
CA ASN A 358 -11.46 27.41 -1.43
C ASN A 358 -10.73 28.75 -1.54
N GLY A 359 -9.43 28.79 -1.22
CA GLY A 359 -8.60 29.96 -1.38
C GLY A 359 -8.54 30.87 -0.15
N LEU A 360 -9.12 30.47 1.00
CA LEU A 360 -9.00 31.18 2.27
C LEU A 360 -7.71 30.76 2.99
N ASP A 361 -6.59 30.88 2.30
CA ASP A 361 -5.24 30.56 2.79
C ASP A 361 -4.47 31.85 3.08
N PHE A 362 -4.44 32.27 4.35
CA PHE A 362 -3.83 33.49 4.78
C PHE A 362 -2.70 33.23 5.77
N PRO A 363 -1.65 34.05 5.76
CA PRO A 363 -0.57 33.93 6.73
C PRO A 363 -1.06 34.31 8.14
N PRO A 364 -0.40 33.78 9.20
CA PRO A 364 -0.75 34.13 10.56
C PRO A 364 -0.55 35.62 10.84
N PRO A 365 -1.32 36.25 11.74
CA PRO A 365 -1.15 37.63 12.19
C PRO A 365 0.30 37.93 12.60
N MET A 366 0.76 39.16 12.39
CA MET A 366 2.16 39.56 12.59
C MET A 366 2.65 39.29 14.03
N HIS A 367 1.82 39.56 15.02
CA HIS A 367 2.14 39.34 16.44
C HIS A 367 2.29 37.85 16.81
N LEU A 368 1.72 36.91 16.03
CA LEU A 368 1.85 35.47 16.25
C LEU A 368 3.01 34.83 15.49
N ARG A 369 3.69 35.59 14.61
CA ARG A 369 4.81 35.06 13.83
C ARG A 369 6.03 34.86 14.71
N ASP A 370 6.88 33.88 14.37
CA ASP A 370 8.10 33.58 15.12
C ASP A 370 9.03 34.77 15.21
N ALA A 371 9.43 35.11 16.44
CA ALA A 371 10.29 36.23 16.76
C ALA A 371 11.60 35.80 17.45
N HIS A 372 11.96 34.51 17.44
CA HIS A 372 13.14 33.97 18.13
C HIS A 372 14.46 34.15 17.36
N TYR A 373 14.45 34.81 16.21
CA TYR A 373 15.65 35.07 15.44
C TYR A 373 16.04 36.55 15.40
N LYS A 374 17.34 36.82 15.20
CA LYS A 374 17.87 38.15 15.12
C LYS A 374 17.19 38.96 14.01
N ASP A 375 16.77 40.16 14.31
CA ASP A 375 16.07 41.09 13.40
C ASP A 375 14.56 40.79 13.17
N ALA A 376 13.96 39.80 13.76
CA ALA A 376 12.51 39.53 13.61
C ALA A 376 11.64 40.75 13.91
N ALA A 377 11.98 41.52 14.94
CA ALA A 377 11.32 42.77 15.34
C ALA A 377 11.37 43.85 14.25
N LYS A 378 12.43 43.90 13.41
CA LYS A 378 12.50 44.84 12.29
C LYS A 378 11.46 44.58 11.21
N TYR A 379 10.94 43.33 11.14
CA TYR A 379 9.88 42.94 10.22
C TYR A 379 8.49 42.98 10.91
N GLY A 380 8.40 43.43 12.16
CA GLY A 380 7.16 43.50 12.91
C GLY A 380 6.69 42.19 13.47
N PHE A 381 7.52 41.13 13.46
CA PHE A 381 7.13 39.81 13.93
C PHE A 381 7.21 39.70 15.44
N GLY A 382 6.17 39.12 16.05
CA GLY A 382 6.04 38.94 17.50
C GLY A 382 5.82 40.22 18.32
N LEU A 383 5.72 41.37 17.65
CA LEU A 383 5.39 42.64 18.35
C LEU A 383 3.94 42.58 18.81
N ASP A 384 3.71 43.15 20.04
CA ASP A 384 2.39 43.21 20.65
C ASP A 384 1.73 41.84 20.99
N TYR A 385 2.48 40.75 20.94
CA TYR A 385 1.99 39.47 21.42
C TYR A 385 1.82 39.51 22.96
N ILE A 386 0.63 39.19 23.41
CA ILE A 386 0.33 39.11 24.83
C ILE A 386 0.39 37.65 25.29
N TYR A 387 1.31 37.32 26.20
CA TYR A 387 1.43 35.99 26.72
C TYR A 387 0.22 35.62 27.57
N SER A 388 -0.59 34.69 27.07
CA SER A 388 -1.91 34.40 27.64
C SER A 388 -1.90 33.91 29.09
N HIS A 389 -0.80 33.32 29.59
CA HIS A 389 -0.68 32.93 30.99
C HIS A 389 -0.45 34.10 31.92
N ASP A 390 0.15 35.18 31.47
CA ASP A 390 0.38 36.40 32.24
C ASP A 390 -0.87 37.32 32.23
N ALA A 391 -1.70 37.15 31.20
CA ALA A 391 -2.89 38.00 31.02
C ALA A 391 -4.10 37.18 30.53
N PRO A 392 -4.65 36.25 31.36
CA PRO A 392 -5.67 35.30 30.94
C PRO A 392 -7.01 35.93 30.53
N ASP A 393 -7.29 37.14 31.00
CA ASP A 393 -8.55 37.86 30.71
C ASP A 393 -8.49 38.73 29.45
N VAL A 394 -7.30 38.85 28.83
CA VAL A 394 -7.14 39.66 27.63
C VAL A 394 -7.53 38.86 26.39
N LYS A 395 -8.50 39.36 25.63
CA LYS A 395 -8.90 38.79 24.36
C LYS A 395 -7.93 39.26 23.27
N GLN A 396 -7.20 38.33 22.67
CA GLN A 396 -6.28 38.56 21.56
C GLN A 396 -6.78 37.80 20.34
N GLN A 397 -6.56 38.33 19.14
CA GLN A 397 -6.95 37.67 17.89
C GLN A 397 -5.90 36.64 17.50
N PHE A 398 -6.32 35.42 17.19
CA PHE A 398 -5.43 34.34 16.77
C PHE A 398 -5.63 33.92 15.31
N LEU A 399 -6.82 34.13 14.74
CA LEU A 399 -7.04 33.90 13.32
C LEU A 399 -6.52 35.08 12.47
N PRO A 400 -6.16 34.87 11.19
CA PRO A 400 -5.94 35.95 10.24
C PRO A 400 -7.10 36.95 10.22
N ASP A 401 -6.83 38.22 9.86
CA ASP A 401 -7.83 39.28 9.86
C ASP A 401 -9.04 38.95 9.00
N GLU A 402 -8.81 38.27 7.86
CA GLU A 402 -9.84 37.84 6.93
C GLU A 402 -10.74 36.74 7.48
N LEU A 403 -10.27 36.02 8.51
CA LEU A 403 -10.98 34.91 9.17
C LEU A 403 -11.41 35.22 10.60
N LYS A 404 -11.27 36.46 11.09
CA LYS A 404 -11.51 36.83 12.50
C LYS A 404 -12.88 36.41 13.03
N ASP A 405 -13.92 36.45 12.18
CA ASP A 405 -15.30 36.08 12.51
C ASP A 405 -15.62 34.61 12.23
N ARG A 406 -14.62 33.82 11.73
CA ARG A 406 -14.80 32.40 11.40
C ARG A 406 -14.85 31.54 12.65
N THR A 407 -15.78 30.60 12.69
CA THR A 407 -15.92 29.63 13.79
C THR A 407 -15.89 28.21 13.23
N TYR A 408 -14.97 27.41 13.71
CA TYR A 408 -14.83 25.99 13.32
C TYR A 408 -15.48 25.05 14.34
N LEU A 409 -15.48 25.44 15.62
CA LEU A 409 -16.10 24.67 16.71
C LEU A 409 -17.53 25.18 16.94
N LYS A 410 -18.50 24.39 16.55
CA LYS A 410 -19.93 24.60 16.88
C LYS A 410 -20.54 23.30 17.36
#